data_ee5d04ac685f5df9f5be2cca202e49c8
#
_entry.id   ee5d04ac685f5df9f5be2cca202e49c8
#
_cell.length_a   1.000
_cell.length_b   1.000
_cell.length_c   1.000
_cell.angle_alpha   90.00
_cell.angle_beta   90.00
_cell.angle_gamma   90.00
#
_symmetry.space_group_name_H-M   'P 1'
#
loop_
_entity.id
_entity.type
_entity.pdbx_description
1 polymer ?
#
loop_
_entity_poly.entity_id
_entity_poly.type
_entity_poly.pdbx_seq_one_letter_code
_entity_poly.pdbx_strand_id
1 'polypeptide(L)'
;MLHGLIIALLLYYPLPQKTYVTSGFMESRMGRFHAGIDLGTNMQEGVPIISPENGEIYHIHIFNGGYGKAMYMRGNSGKIYVFAHLSRFRSDINKYVLGQQFKTFQYTQNLYFKSRFLVTRNEIIAYTGSSGLKSPHLHFEMRSKSNDPINPIPFLNIDDTIPPEIDSVMIVPSDYHSYISGLPIPRIVRNNDSISIKGKFGIIVFCKDYIDNFKYKTVPYEITLITNKINNIVFKANKFKYQNNRFASWFFYRNHKGWGIRLYKNPDSPNLVSPFCGNVSISASDFAGNTNDFHFFVIESCKNNINLPDSDMIFTNGIIHITGKYRQLNFSGANIIKSIHSENIYHFLLSPLSDTTCVGKDTFYRLTRKKFLIKKGKYTISLGRNSLREQVIMHLSLKDDSLLIKFSDTPFEKPLVITNNKYRKKEIFYNALNGAYMGTRKAKIRNSMILSVKLDTLPPEVFSVKKERDTIFVSVKDIDSKIRLNSVSAYYNSIRLLSIPTKRGFKFISNKRLPENGLFLLRCEDILNNKLLYKKQFYR
;
A
#
# COMPACT_ATOMS: atom_id res chain seq x y z
N MET A 1 -20.81 35.50 -14.63
CA MET A 1 -20.12 34.23 -14.34
C MET A 1 -20.73 33.68 -13.06
N LEU A 2 -21.69 32.75 -13.22
CA LEU A 2 -22.39 32.13 -12.11
C LEU A 2 -21.45 31.09 -11.50
N HIS A 3 -20.91 31.36 -10.33
CA HIS A 3 -20.38 30.32 -9.45
C HIS A 3 -21.57 29.49 -8.98
N GLY A 4 -21.74 28.32 -9.56
CA GLY A 4 -22.73 27.35 -9.09
C GLY A 4 -22.35 26.93 -7.67
N LEU A 5 -23.03 27.50 -6.69
CA LEU A 5 -22.99 27.12 -5.29
C LEU A 5 -23.54 25.69 -5.19
N ILE A 6 -22.68 24.68 -5.34
CA ILE A 6 -22.99 23.33 -4.93
C ILE A 6 -23.05 23.39 -3.40
N ILE A 7 -24.24 23.60 -2.84
CA ILE A 7 -24.49 23.33 -1.43
C ILE A 7 -24.28 21.81 -1.26
N ALA A 8 -23.04 21.41 -1.01
CA ALA A 8 -22.73 20.06 -0.57
C ALA A 8 -23.51 19.86 0.73
N LEU A 9 -24.52 19.00 0.72
CA LEU A 9 -25.22 18.60 1.94
C LEU A 9 -24.17 18.06 2.89
N LEU A 10 -23.80 18.84 3.89
CA LEU A 10 -22.85 18.43 4.92
C LEU A 10 -23.35 17.17 5.59
N LEU A 11 -22.54 16.15 5.61
CA LEU A 11 -22.82 14.93 6.33
C LEU A 11 -22.68 15.15 7.84
N TYR A 12 -23.40 14.37 8.62
CA TYR A 12 -23.07 14.29 10.04
C TYR A 12 -21.71 13.64 10.21
N TYR A 13 -20.87 14.26 11.03
CA TYR A 13 -19.54 13.73 11.33
C TYR A 13 -19.69 12.32 11.96
N PRO A 14 -18.95 11.29 11.49
CA PRO A 14 -19.22 9.90 11.91
C PRO A 14 -18.77 9.56 13.33
N LEU A 15 -18.22 10.52 14.08
CA LEU A 15 -17.86 10.40 15.49
C LEU A 15 -18.54 11.52 16.30
N PRO A 16 -18.75 11.36 17.63
CA PRO A 16 -19.42 12.35 18.48
C PRO A 16 -18.71 13.71 18.52
N GLN A 17 -17.41 13.71 18.32
CA GLN A 17 -16.59 14.91 18.27
C GLN A 17 -15.71 14.90 17.02
N LYS A 18 -15.48 16.08 16.45
CA LYS A 18 -14.50 16.25 15.38
C LYS A 18 -13.11 15.80 15.89
N THR A 19 -12.38 15.07 15.06
CA THR A 19 -11.05 14.58 15.36
C THR A 19 -10.15 14.73 14.14
N TYR A 20 -8.88 14.49 14.32
CA TYR A 20 -7.87 14.66 13.28
C TYR A 20 -7.87 13.49 12.29
N VAL A 21 -7.56 13.78 11.04
CA VAL A 21 -7.34 12.81 9.99
C VAL A 21 -5.92 12.26 10.11
N THR A 22 -5.79 10.95 10.33
CA THR A 22 -4.49 10.27 10.44
C THR A 22 -3.97 9.77 9.11
N SER A 23 -4.84 9.64 8.10
CA SER A 23 -4.50 9.26 6.74
C SER A 23 -5.59 9.71 5.78
N GLY A 24 -5.20 10.34 4.68
CA GLY A 24 -6.09 10.94 3.69
C GLY A 24 -6.58 9.99 2.61
N PHE A 25 -7.53 10.48 1.82
CA PHE A 25 -8.07 9.80 0.65
C PHE A 25 -7.02 9.71 -0.46
N MET A 26 -7.02 8.62 -1.21
CA MET A 26 -6.07 8.31 -2.31
C MET A 26 -4.60 8.18 -1.91
N GLU A 27 -4.23 8.16 -0.64
CA GLU A 27 -2.86 7.80 -0.26
C GLU A 27 -2.46 6.40 -0.79
N SER A 28 -1.17 6.20 -1.02
CA SER A 28 -0.66 4.90 -1.49
C SER A 28 -0.62 3.85 -0.39
N ARG A 29 -1.33 2.75 -0.57
CA ARG A 29 -1.39 1.58 0.33
C ARG A 29 -0.88 0.32 -0.37
N MET A 30 0.45 0.16 -0.47
CA MET A 30 1.07 -1.04 -1.09
C MET A 30 0.47 -1.39 -2.47
N GLY A 31 0.36 -0.40 -3.37
CA GLY A 31 -0.16 -0.57 -4.73
C GLY A 31 -1.69 -0.48 -4.83
N ARG A 32 -2.34 0.08 -3.83
CA ARG A 32 -3.76 0.49 -3.83
C ARG A 32 -3.88 1.92 -3.36
N PHE A 33 -4.95 2.58 -3.75
CA PHE A 33 -5.36 3.84 -3.12
C PHE A 33 -6.03 3.57 -1.78
N HIS A 34 -5.87 4.48 -0.84
CA HIS A 34 -6.71 4.56 0.35
C HIS A 34 -8.12 5.01 -0.08
N ALA A 35 -9.11 4.14 0.09
CA ALA A 35 -10.47 4.34 -0.44
C ALA A 35 -11.35 5.23 0.45
N GLY A 36 -10.84 5.69 1.56
CA GLY A 36 -11.50 6.55 2.53
C GLY A 36 -10.51 7.44 3.26
N ILE A 37 -10.86 7.78 4.49
CA ILE A 37 -10.00 8.48 5.43
C ILE A 37 -9.93 7.70 6.74
N ASP A 38 -8.83 7.87 7.46
CA ASP A 38 -8.66 7.32 8.81
C ASP A 38 -8.82 8.44 9.83
N LEU A 39 -9.84 8.35 10.69
CA LEU A 39 -10.12 9.30 11.76
C LEU A 39 -9.52 8.80 13.08
N GLY A 40 -8.66 9.60 13.69
CA GLY A 40 -7.98 9.26 14.94
C GLY A 40 -8.95 9.16 16.12
N THR A 41 -8.68 8.26 17.05
CA THR A 41 -9.48 8.07 18.27
C THR A 41 -8.62 8.18 19.54
N ASN A 42 -7.48 8.90 19.47
CA ASN A 42 -6.51 9.02 20.56
C ASN A 42 -6.11 7.66 21.16
N MET A 43 -5.94 6.65 20.27
CA MET A 43 -5.65 5.26 20.65
C MET A 43 -6.73 4.56 21.47
N GLN A 44 -7.94 5.11 21.55
CA GLN A 44 -9.09 4.53 22.26
C GLN A 44 -9.91 3.64 21.34
N GLU A 45 -10.32 2.48 21.86
CA GLU A 45 -11.35 1.64 21.26
C GLU A 45 -12.71 1.93 21.91
N GLY A 46 -13.79 1.66 21.21
CA GLY A 46 -15.13 1.78 21.76
C GLY A 46 -15.74 3.19 21.67
N VAL A 47 -15.12 4.12 20.94
CA VAL A 47 -15.74 5.42 20.64
C VAL A 47 -16.97 5.15 19.76
N PRO A 48 -18.16 5.72 20.08
CA PRO A 48 -19.37 5.54 19.29
C PRO A 48 -19.19 5.99 17.85
N ILE A 49 -19.75 5.25 16.90
CA ILE A 49 -19.83 5.63 15.48
C ILE A 49 -21.27 5.99 15.17
N ILE A 50 -21.43 7.15 14.57
CA ILE A 50 -22.72 7.78 14.32
C ILE A 50 -23.08 7.65 12.83
N SER A 51 -24.35 7.36 12.54
CA SER A 51 -24.87 7.34 11.17
C SER A 51 -24.86 8.74 10.55
N PRO A 52 -24.24 8.93 9.37
CA PRO A 52 -24.20 10.24 8.70
C PRO A 52 -25.53 10.67 8.10
N GLU A 53 -26.45 9.75 7.83
CA GLU A 53 -27.80 10.00 7.31
C GLU A 53 -28.76 8.84 7.65
N ASN A 54 -30.04 8.98 7.30
CA ASN A 54 -30.99 7.86 7.35
C ASN A 54 -30.64 6.81 6.29
N GLY A 55 -30.87 5.53 6.60
CA GLY A 55 -30.58 4.45 5.66
C GLY A 55 -30.73 3.05 6.25
N GLU A 56 -30.01 2.10 5.67
CA GLU A 56 -30.00 0.71 6.11
C GLU A 56 -28.59 0.13 6.15
N ILE A 57 -28.31 -0.70 7.15
CA ILE A 57 -27.10 -1.56 7.14
C ILE A 57 -27.44 -2.78 6.27
N TYR A 58 -26.79 -2.88 5.11
CA TYR A 58 -27.08 -3.93 4.13
C TYR A 58 -26.03 -5.04 4.09
N HIS A 59 -24.81 -4.80 4.64
CA HIS A 59 -23.74 -5.78 4.58
C HIS A 59 -22.81 -5.64 5.79
N ILE A 60 -22.43 -6.76 6.38
CA ILE A 60 -21.38 -6.88 7.39
C ILE A 60 -20.37 -7.89 6.92
N HIS A 61 -19.11 -7.48 6.94
CA HIS A 61 -17.97 -8.33 6.61
C HIS A 61 -17.00 -8.39 7.78
N ILE A 62 -16.70 -9.59 8.25
CA ILE A 62 -15.74 -9.85 9.33
C ILE A 62 -14.63 -10.74 8.80
N PHE A 63 -13.40 -10.25 8.87
CA PHE A 63 -12.22 -10.96 8.42
C PHE A 63 -11.03 -10.71 9.36
N ASN A 64 -10.08 -11.62 9.39
CA ASN A 64 -8.86 -11.42 10.18
C ASN A 64 -7.79 -10.74 9.32
N GLY A 65 -7.84 -9.42 9.22
CA GLY A 65 -6.95 -8.57 8.42
C GLY A 65 -7.74 -7.59 7.56
N GLY A 66 -7.06 -6.72 6.84
CA GLY A 66 -7.68 -5.68 6.04
C GLY A 66 -8.64 -4.84 6.88
N TYR A 67 -9.89 -4.72 6.48
CA TYR A 67 -10.92 -3.96 7.19
C TYR A 67 -11.34 -4.55 8.56
N GLY A 68 -10.91 -5.76 8.89
CA GLY A 68 -11.32 -6.42 10.13
C GLY A 68 -12.83 -6.65 10.20
N LYS A 69 -13.49 -6.07 11.20
CA LYS A 69 -14.94 -5.94 11.26
C LYS A 69 -15.35 -4.68 10.49
N ALA A 70 -16.08 -4.86 9.41
CA ALA A 70 -16.59 -3.77 8.57
C ALA A 70 -18.12 -3.82 8.47
N MET A 71 -18.70 -2.61 8.44
CA MET A 71 -20.13 -2.38 8.26
C MET A 71 -20.33 -1.52 7.02
N TYR A 72 -21.28 -1.90 6.19
CA TYR A 72 -21.66 -1.18 4.98
C TYR A 72 -23.10 -0.70 5.12
N MET A 73 -23.29 0.59 5.00
CA MET A 73 -24.57 1.27 5.08
C MET A 73 -24.93 1.85 3.72
N ARG A 74 -26.18 1.71 3.31
CA ARG A 74 -26.75 2.45 2.19
C ARG A 74 -27.60 3.57 2.73
N GLY A 75 -27.21 4.80 2.45
CA GLY A 75 -27.96 5.99 2.81
C GLY A 75 -29.14 6.25 1.87
N ASN A 76 -30.14 7.01 2.33
CA ASN A 76 -31.30 7.41 1.51
C ASN A 76 -30.90 8.27 0.30
N SER A 77 -29.75 8.98 0.37
CA SER A 77 -29.15 9.68 -0.78
C SER A 77 -28.67 8.73 -1.88
N GLY A 78 -28.60 7.42 -1.59
CA GLY A 78 -28.04 6.37 -2.43
C GLY A 78 -26.52 6.27 -2.33
N LYS A 79 -25.86 7.08 -1.50
CA LYS A 79 -24.45 6.89 -1.17
C LYS A 79 -24.25 5.64 -0.33
N ILE A 80 -23.07 5.04 -0.42
CA ILE A 80 -22.65 3.92 0.41
C ILE A 80 -21.58 4.42 1.37
N TYR A 81 -21.73 4.08 2.65
CA TYR A 81 -20.77 4.36 3.70
C TYR A 81 -20.15 3.07 4.21
N VAL A 82 -18.84 3.08 4.41
CA VAL A 82 -18.10 1.93 4.96
C VAL A 82 -17.40 2.36 6.24
N PHE A 83 -17.67 1.63 7.31
CA PHE A 83 -17.03 1.81 8.61
C PHE A 83 -16.22 0.56 8.91
N ALA A 84 -14.92 0.70 9.10
CA ALA A 84 -14.05 -0.46 9.30
C ALA A 84 -13.21 -0.37 10.58
N HIS A 85 -12.48 -1.44 10.88
CA HIS A 85 -11.70 -1.67 12.09
C HIS A 85 -12.51 -1.66 13.39
N LEU A 86 -13.81 -1.99 13.31
CA LEU A 86 -14.76 -1.91 14.42
C LEU A 86 -14.40 -2.86 15.57
N SER A 87 -14.66 -2.43 16.80
CA SER A 87 -14.63 -3.31 17.98
C SER A 87 -15.92 -4.13 18.09
N ARG A 88 -17.07 -3.47 17.92
CA ARG A 88 -18.40 -4.07 17.98
C ARG A 88 -19.43 -3.26 17.18
N PHE A 89 -20.54 -3.89 16.87
CA PHE A 89 -21.69 -3.28 16.23
C PHE A 89 -22.72 -2.80 17.27
N ARG A 90 -23.76 -2.10 16.85
CA ARG A 90 -24.99 -1.85 17.64
C ARG A 90 -25.51 -3.17 18.22
N SER A 91 -26.16 -3.14 19.38
CA SER A 91 -26.47 -4.33 20.19
C SER A 91 -27.23 -5.41 19.43
N ASP A 92 -28.31 -5.05 18.70
CA ASP A 92 -29.14 -5.96 17.91
C ASP A 92 -28.33 -6.64 16.77
N ILE A 93 -27.52 -5.84 16.04
CA ILE A 93 -26.64 -6.33 14.98
C ILE A 93 -25.57 -7.26 15.56
N ASN A 94 -24.96 -6.86 16.68
CA ASN A 94 -23.92 -7.64 17.34
C ASN A 94 -24.45 -9.00 17.82
N LYS A 95 -25.66 -9.02 18.40
CA LYS A 95 -26.34 -10.26 18.81
C LYS A 95 -26.58 -11.19 17.61
N TYR A 96 -27.04 -10.65 16.49
CA TYR A 96 -27.24 -11.43 15.27
C TYR A 96 -25.93 -12.01 14.73
N VAL A 97 -24.90 -11.18 14.58
CA VAL A 97 -23.57 -11.59 14.10
C VAL A 97 -22.99 -12.70 14.97
N LEU A 98 -23.02 -12.51 16.29
CA LEU A 98 -22.51 -13.50 17.24
C LEU A 98 -23.27 -14.83 17.12
N GLY A 99 -24.61 -14.76 16.94
CA GLY A 99 -25.44 -15.95 16.69
C GLY A 99 -24.99 -16.71 15.42
N GLN A 100 -24.67 -16.02 14.32
CA GLN A 100 -24.16 -16.65 13.11
C GLN A 100 -22.75 -17.25 13.33
N GLN A 101 -21.90 -16.56 14.06
CA GLN A 101 -20.57 -17.07 14.42
C GLN A 101 -20.65 -18.34 15.27
N PHE A 102 -21.54 -18.44 16.24
CA PHE A 102 -21.75 -19.67 17.02
C PHE A 102 -22.39 -20.80 16.23
N LYS A 103 -23.29 -20.52 15.27
CA LYS A 103 -23.84 -21.55 14.38
C LYS A 103 -22.76 -22.25 13.56
N THR A 104 -21.76 -21.51 13.08
CA THR A 104 -20.70 -22.02 12.22
C THR A 104 -19.39 -22.34 12.97
N PHE A 105 -19.24 -21.82 14.19
CA PHE A 105 -17.98 -21.75 14.92
C PHE A 105 -16.84 -21.11 14.11
N GLN A 106 -17.18 -20.13 13.26
CA GLN A 106 -16.23 -19.37 12.46
C GLN A 106 -16.29 -17.89 12.82
N TYR A 107 -15.12 -17.29 13.06
CA TYR A 107 -14.99 -15.85 13.28
C TYR A 107 -15.35 -15.05 12.04
N THR A 108 -14.88 -15.49 10.87
CA THR A 108 -15.11 -14.82 9.58
C THR A 108 -16.57 -14.95 9.18
N GLN A 109 -17.19 -13.81 8.83
CA GLN A 109 -18.58 -13.75 8.39
C GLN A 109 -18.71 -12.80 7.20
N ASN A 110 -19.65 -13.11 6.32
CA ASN A 110 -20.01 -12.27 5.18
C ASN A 110 -21.55 -12.26 5.05
N LEU A 111 -22.19 -11.28 5.68
CA LEU A 111 -23.63 -11.26 5.94
C LEU A 111 -24.28 -10.11 5.19
N TYR A 112 -25.25 -10.44 4.32
CA TYR A 112 -26.04 -9.48 3.58
C TYR A 112 -27.47 -9.41 4.14
N PHE A 113 -28.02 -8.19 4.16
CA PHE A 113 -29.36 -7.90 4.70
C PHE A 113 -30.17 -7.12 3.67
N LYS A 114 -31.49 -7.25 3.76
CA LYS A 114 -32.44 -6.43 3.02
C LYS A 114 -33.43 -5.88 4.04
N SER A 115 -33.41 -4.56 4.24
CA SER A 115 -34.33 -3.81 5.13
C SER A 115 -34.46 -4.34 6.57
N ARG A 116 -33.43 -5.05 7.06
CA ARG A 116 -33.43 -5.66 8.40
C ARG A 116 -32.96 -4.69 9.48
N PHE A 117 -31.96 -3.91 9.20
CA PHE A 117 -31.32 -2.99 10.13
C PHE A 117 -31.41 -1.58 9.60
N LEU A 118 -32.52 -0.92 9.85
CA LEU A 118 -32.74 0.48 9.55
C LEU A 118 -31.97 1.33 10.55
N VAL A 119 -31.51 2.48 10.10
CA VAL A 119 -30.77 3.46 10.90
C VAL A 119 -31.28 4.87 10.61
N THR A 120 -31.32 5.68 11.64
CA THR A 120 -31.63 7.10 11.54
C THR A 120 -30.34 7.93 11.60
N ARG A 121 -30.39 9.11 11.02
CA ARG A 121 -29.31 10.09 11.12
C ARG A 121 -28.97 10.35 12.60
N ASN A 122 -27.70 10.44 12.93
CA ASN A 122 -27.18 10.66 14.30
C ASN A 122 -27.37 9.47 15.26
N GLU A 123 -27.80 8.32 14.78
CA GLU A 123 -27.92 7.10 15.59
C GLU A 123 -26.56 6.41 15.77
N ILE A 124 -26.29 5.85 16.95
CA ILE A 124 -25.08 5.03 17.19
C ILE A 124 -25.27 3.67 16.52
N ILE A 125 -24.41 3.37 15.53
CA ILE A 125 -24.48 2.16 14.71
C ILE A 125 -23.39 1.12 15.02
N ALA A 126 -22.25 1.58 15.54
CA ALA A 126 -21.11 0.73 15.87
C ALA A 126 -20.15 1.45 16.82
N TYR A 127 -18.99 0.83 17.07
CA TYR A 127 -17.95 1.38 17.93
C TYR A 127 -16.58 1.16 17.31
N THR A 128 -15.69 2.16 17.40
CA THR A 128 -14.33 2.11 16.88
C THR A 128 -13.50 1.03 17.54
N GLY A 129 -12.47 0.57 16.85
CA GLY A 129 -11.58 -0.45 17.37
C GLY A 129 -10.29 -0.56 16.55
N SER A 130 -9.67 -1.73 16.62
CA SER A 130 -8.43 -2.07 15.92
C SER A 130 -8.51 -3.41 15.19
N SER A 131 -9.72 -3.91 14.90
CA SER A 131 -9.87 -5.21 14.22
C SER A 131 -9.20 -5.17 12.84
N GLY A 132 -8.40 -6.19 12.54
CA GLY A 132 -7.61 -6.26 11.30
C GLY A 132 -6.32 -5.43 11.28
N LEU A 133 -6.07 -4.57 12.28
CA LEU A 133 -4.93 -3.65 12.37
C LEU A 133 -4.27 -3.65 13.76
N LYS A 134 -3.25 -2.80 13.92
CA LYS A 134 -2.52 -2.66 15.19
C LYS A 134 -2.98 -1.49 16.06
N SER A 135 -3.48 -0.40 15.46
CA SER A 135 -3.82 0.85 16.17
C SER A 135 -5.29 1.19 16.03
N PRO A 136 -5.98 1.60 17.12
CA PRO A 136 -7.37 2.03 17.07
C PRO A 136 -7.55 3.30 16.23
N HIS A 137 -8.52 3.30 15.34
CA HIS A 137 -9.04 4.44 14.57
C HIS A 137 -10.33 4.06 13.88
N LEU A 138 -11.03 5.01 13.29
CA LEU A 138 -12.13 4.75 12.38
C LEU A 138 -11.65 4.91 10.93
N HIS A 139 -11.64 3.82 10.17
CA HIS A 139 -11.59 3.92 8.71
C HIS A 139 -12.99 4.19 8.18
N PHE A 140 -13.15 5.35 7.54
CA PHE A 140 -14.44 5.82 7.02
C PHE A 140 -14.37 6.04 5.51
N GLU A 141 -15.28 5.40 4.76
CA GLU A 141 -15.42 5.62 3.33
C GLU A 141 -16.80 6.16 2.97
N MET A 142 -16.82 7.01 1.97
CA MET A 142 -17.99 7.39 1.22
C MET A 142 -17.83 6.90 -0.23
N ARG A 143 -18.89 6.26 -0.75
CA ARG A 143 -18.90 5.74 -2.13
C ARG A 143 -20.15 6.20 -2.87
N SER A 144 -20.06 6.28 -4.20
CA SER A 144 -21.21 6.52 -5.08
C SER A 144 -22.17 5.32 -5.09
N LYS A 145 -23.34 5.49 -5.72
CA LYS A 145 -24.26 4.37 -6.00
C LYS A 145 -23.61 3.23 -6.80
N SER A 146 -22.62 3.53 -7.64
CA SER A 146 -21.82 2.55 -8.38
C SER A 146 -20.68 1.93 -7.56
N ASN A 147 -20.61 2.20 -6.24
CA ASN A 147 -19.59 1.70 -5.32
C ASN A 147 -18.19 2.27 -5.55
N ASP A 148 -18.06 3.38 -6.28
CA ASP A 148 -16.79 4.05 -6.50
C ASP A 148 -16.46 4.98 -5.33
N PRO A 149 -15.24 4.92 -4.76
CA PRO A 149 -14.83 5.77 -3.65
C PRO A 149 -14.84 7.26 -4.00
N ILE A 150 -15.33 8.05 -3.06
CA ILE A 150 -15.40 9.51 -3.11
C ILE A 150 -14.67 10.04 -1.87
N ASN A 151 -13.88 11.10 -2.02
CA ASN A 151 -13.21 11.75 -0.89
C ASN A 151 -14.25 12.28 0.12
N PRO A 152 -14.25 11.79 1.38
CA PRO A 152 -15.23 12.24 2.36
C PRO A 152 -14.95 13.65 2.92
N ILE A 153 -13.69 14.11 2.89
CA ILE A 153 -13.24 15.34 3.56
C ILE A 153 -14.10 16.56 3.22
N PRO A 154 -14.39 16.87 1.93
CA PRO A 154 -15.20 18.04 1.58
C PRO A 154 -16.64 18.02 2.14
N PHE A 155 -17.11 16.86 2.63
CA PHE A 155 -18.48 16.69 3.16
C PHE A 155 -18.54 16.70 4.69
N LEU A 156 -17.40 16.69 5.39
CA LEU A 156 -17.32 16.52 6.84
C LEU A 156 -17.10 17.82 7.63
N ASN A 157 -17.15 18.97 6.98
CA ASN A 157 -16.89 20.26 7.62
C ASN A 157 -15.60 20.24 8.48
N ILE A 158 -14.52 19.82 7.86
CA ILE A 158 -13.18 19.83 8.45
C ILE A 158 -12.56 21.18 8.08
N ASP A 159 -12.10 21.92 9.09
CA ASP A 159 -11.40 23.17 8.87
C ASP A 159 -9.95 22.88 8.46
N ASP A 160 -9.41 23.63 7.50
CA ASP A 160 -8.02 23.54 7.06
C ASP A 160 -7.53 24.89 6.57
N THR A 161 -6.45 25.35 7.15
CA THR A 161 -5.82 26.64 6.80
C THR A 161 -4.38 26.48 6.33
N ILE A 162 -3.92 25.23 6.19
CA ILE A 162 -2.51 24.93 5.93
C ILE A 162 -2.34 24.53 4.47
N PRO A 163 -1.66 25.33 3.64
CA PRO A 163 -1.45 24.96 2.25
C PRO A 163 -0.53 23.74 2.12
N PRO A 164 -0.68 22.93 1.06
CA PRO A 164 0.24 21.86 0.74
C PRO A 164 1.68 22.35 0.62
N GLU A 165 2.63 21.51 0.97
CA GLU A 165 4.06 21.78 0.85
C GLU A 165 4.66 21.02 -0.32
N ILE A 166 5.23 21.73 -1.31
CA ILE A 166 5.99 21.15 -2.41
C ILE A 166 7.47 21.13 -2.03
N ASP A 167 8.00 19.97 -1.66
CA ASP A 167 9.39 19.80 -1.23
C ASP A 167 10.39 19.94 -2.40
N SER A 168 10.06 19.34 -3.53
CA SER A 168 10.91 19.33 -4.73
C SER A 168 10.17 18.72 -5.93
N VAL A 169 10.73 18.94 -7.10
CA VAL A 169 10.23 18.37 -8.35
C VAL A 169 11.36 17.57 -9.02
N MET A 170 11.04 16.39 -9.52
CA MET A 170 11.98 15.59 -10.28
C MET A 170 11.56 15.54 -11.75
N ILE A 171 12.46 15.94 -12.63
CA ILE A 171 12.30 15.83 -14.07
C ILE A 171 12.88 14.50 -14.52
N VAL A 172 12.11 13.74 -15.30
CA VAL A 172 12.46 12.39 -15.77
C VAL A 172 12.52 12.38 -17.29
N PRO A 173 13.69 12.10 -17.90
CA PRO A 173 13.75 11.95 -19.36
C PRO A 173 12.91 10.76 -19.81
N SER A 174 12.24 10.89 -20.98
CA SER A 174 11.35 9.83 -21.50
C SER A 174 12.09 8.55 -21.86
N ASP A 175 13.32 8.70 -22.33
CA ASP A 175 14.18 7.65 -22.85
C ASP A 175 15.66 8.11 -22.82
N TYR A 176 16.54 7.31 -23.42
CA TYR A 176 17.98 7.61 -23.47
C TYR A 176 18.38 8.65 -24.54
N HIS A 177 17.44 9.11 -25.38
CA HIS A 177 17.63 10.22 -26.33
C HIS A 177 17.18 11.56 -25.75
N SER A 178 16.51 11.53 -24.60
CA SER A 178 16.09 12.73 -23.86
C SER A 178 17.09 13.05 -22.76
N TYR A 179 17.50 14.30 -22.65
CA TYR A 179 18.57 14.73 -21.74
C TYR A 179 18.09 15.84 -20.82
N ILE A 180 18.46 15.74 -19.57
CA ILE A 180 18.23 16.75 -18.54
C ILE A 180 19.61 17.24 -18.07
N SER A 181 19.89 18.52 -18.28
CA SER A 181 21.22 19.09 -17.99
C SER A 181 22.38 18.26 -18.59
N GLY A 182 22.23 17.85 -19.85
CA GLY A 182 23.23 17.12 -20.59
C GLY A 182 23.38 15.62 -20.28
N LEU A 183 22.47 15.04 -19.46
CA LEU A 183 22.43 13.61 -19.15
C LEU A 183 21.05 13.01 -19.34
N PRO A 184 20.94 11.73 -19.77
CA PRO A 184 19.67 11.05 -19.95
C PRO A 184 19.17 10.40 -18.65
N ILE A 185 19.33 11.07 -17.51
CA ILE A 185 18.94 10.60 -16.18
C ILE A 185 18.04 11.61 -15.46
N PRO A 186 17.20 11.17 -14.51
CA PRO A 186 16.36 12.06 -13.72
C PRO A 186 17.15 13.10 -12.93
N ARG A 187 16.58 14.29 -12.81
CA ARG A 187 17.14 15.39 -12.02
C ARG A 187 16.09 15.99 -11.11
N ILE A 188 16.50 16.31 -9.88
CA ILE A 188 15.69 17.11 -8.96
C ILE A 188 15.98 18.59 -9.25
N VAL A 189 14.93 19.37 -9.39
CA VAL A 189 14.94 20.83 -9.47
C VAL A 189 14.39 21.42 -8.19
N ARG A 190 14.91 22.56 -7.79
CA ARG A 190 14.42 23.38 -6.69
C ARG A 190 13.53 24.49 -7.24
N ASN A 191 12.82 25.14 -6.35
CA ASN A 191 12.01 26.29 -6.74
C ASN A 191 12.90 27.39 -7.34
N ASN A 192 12.45 27.97 -8.46
CA ASN A 192 13.14 28.97 -9.27
C ASN A 192 14.45 28.53 -9.94
N ASP A 193 14.76 27.22 -9.97
CA ASP A 193 15.91 26.72 -10.74
C ASP A 193 15.71 26.87 -12.26
N SER A 194 16.82 26.96 -12.98
CA SER A 194 16.85 26.86 -14.44
C SER A 194 17.45 25.53 -14.85
N ILE A 195 16.82 24.85 -15.80
CA ILE A 195 17.23 23.51 -16.24
C ILE A 195 17.18 23.36 -17.76
N SER A 196 18.22 22.77 -18.33
CA SER A 196 18.26 22.49 -19.77
C SER A 196 17.60 21.15 -20.03
N ILE A 197 16.66 21.11 -20.96
CA ILE A 197 15.93 19.90 -21.34
C ILE A 197 15.96 19.71 -22.85
N LYS A 198 16.43 18.55 -23.30
CA LYS A 198 16.37 18.08 -24.68
C LYS A 198 15.52 16.82 -24.76
N GLY A 199 14.55 16.77 -25.64
CA GLY A 199 13.63 15.64 -25.78
C GLY A 199 12.44 15.68 -24.80
N LYS A 200 11.59 14.67 -24.84
CA LYS A 200 10.38 14.58 -23.99
C LYS A 200 10.73 14.25 -22.56
N PHE A 201 9.93 14.75 -21.63
CA PHE A 201 10.16 14.51 -20.20
C PHE A 201 8.87 14.31 -19.42
N GLY A 202 8.97 13.66 -18.28
CA GLY A 202 7.92 13.55 -17.28
C GLY A 202 8.27 14.33 -16.01
N ILE A 203 7.27 14.59 -15.18
CA ILE A 203 7.40 15.33 -13.94
C ILE A 203 6.90 14.47 -12.79
N ILE A 204 7.66 14.44 -11.69
CA ILE A 204 7.26 13.85 -10.40
C ILE A 204 7.37 14.94 -9.35
N VAL A 205 6.28 15.18 -8.63
CA VAL A 205 6.20 16.20 -7.58
C VAL A 205 6.28 15.53 -6.21
N PHE A 206 7.26 15.88 -5.42
CA PHE A 206 7.32 15.49 -4.00
C PHE A 206 6.56 16.54 -3.21
N CYS A 207 5.33 16.19 -2.87
CA CYS A 207 4.39 17.08 -2.21
C CYS A 207 3.69 16.34 -1.08
N LYS A 208 3.41 17.05 -0.01
CA LYS A 208 2.66 16.58 1.15
C LYS A 208 1.69 17.68 1.57
N ASP A 209 0.62 17.25 2.20
CA ASP A 209 -0.38 18.10 2.78
C ASP A 209 -0.60 17.72 4.24
N TYR A 210 -1.16 18.63 5.05
CA TYR A 210 -1.43 18.45 6.46
C TYR A 210 -2.80 19.02 6.78
N ILE A 211 -3.73 18.16 7.13
CA ILE A 211 -5.05 18.61 7.54
C ILE A 211 -4.99 19.04 9.02
N ASP A 212 -5.11 20.35 9.25
CA ASP A 212 -5.37 21.04 10.52
C ASP A 212 -4.37 20.89 11.69
N ASN A 213 -3.29 20.13 11.69
CA ASN A 213 -2.43 20.08 12.87
C ASN A 213 -0.96 19.67 12.67
N PHE A 214 -0.45 19.69 11.46
CA PHE A 214 0.91 19.29 11.08
C PHE A 214 1.33 17.88 11.53
N LYS A 215 0.41 17.07 12.05
CA LYS A 215 0.75 15.79 12.66
C LYS A 215 0.86 14.65 11.65
N TYR A 216 -0.08 14.58 10.71
CA TYR A 216 -0.15 13.48 9.75
C TYR A 216 -0.11 14.01 8.32
N LYS A 217 0.79 13.44 7.52
CA LYS A 217 0.96 13.80 6.11
C LYS A 217 -0.10 13.11 5.28
N THR A 218 -0.73 13.88 4.38
CA THR A 218 -1.66 13.39 3.36
C THR A 218 -1.16 13.73 1.97
N VAL A 219 -1.87 13.31 0.93
CA VAL A 219 -1.65 13.81 -0.43
C VAL A 219 -2.42 15.12 -0.63
N PRO A 220 -1.95 16.06 -1.46
CA PRO A 220 -2.72 17.25 -1.81
C PRO A 220 -4.04 16.85 -2.49
N TYR A 221 -5.04 17.72 -2.41
CA TYR A 221 -6.33 17.50 -3.06
C TYR A 221 -6.23 17.61 -4.58
N GLU A 222 -5.45 18.58 -5.09
CA GLU A 222 -5.29 18.83 -6.50
C GLU A 222 -3.87 19.28 -6.85
N ILE A 223 -3.37 18.88 -8.02
CA ILE A 223 -2.15 19.43 -8.62
C ILE A 223 -2.48 19.88 -10.04
N THR A 224 -2.17 21.14 -10.35
CA THR A 224 -2.25 21.74 -11.67
C THR A 224 -0.85 21.95 -12.24
N LEU A 225 -0.65 21.56 -13.48
CA LEU A 225 0.57 21.83 -14.25
C LEU A 225 0.29 22.92 -15.29
N ILE A 226 1.06 24.01 -15.23
CA ILE A 226 0.95 25.16 -16.11
C ILE A 226 2.27 25.34 -16.85
N THR A 227 2.19 25.42 -18.18
CA THR A 227 3.29 25.77 -19.07
C THR A 227 2.74 26.72 -20.13
N ASN A 228 3.59 27.21 -21.04
CA ASN A 228 3.11 27.99 -22.20
C ASN A 228 2.15 27.21 -23.13
N LYS A 229 2.05 25.87 -23.00
CA LYS A 229 1.22 24.98 -23.83
C LYS A 229 0.19 24.18 -23.07
N ILE A 230 0.32 24.08 -21.74
CA ILE A 230 -0.50 23.20 -20.88
C ILE A 230 -0.98 24.03 -19.70
N ASN A 231 -2.27 23.98 -19.43
CA ASN A 231 -2.88 24.46 -18.19
C ASN A 231 -3.95 23.45 -17.80
N ASN A 232 -3.55 22.39 -17.09
CA ASN A 232 -4.43 21.27 -16.79
C ASN A 232 -4.25 20.78 -15.35
N ILE A 233 -5.35 20.39 -14.74
CA ILE A 233 -5.34 19.56 -13.53
C ILE A 233 -4.80 18.18 -13.94
N VAL A 234 -3.68 17.77 -13.33
CA VAL A 234 -2.99 16.51 -13.64
C VAL A 234 -3.07 15.47 -12.52
N PHE A 235 -3.57 15.89 -11.36
CA PHE A 235 -3.91 15.01 -10.24
C PHE A 235 -5.07 15.60 -9.45
N LYS A 236 -6.08 14.79 -9.09
CA LYS A 236 -7.19 15.21 -8.24
C LYS A 236 -7.68 14.09 -7.33
N ALA A 237 -7.53 14.29 -6.02
CA ALA A 237 -7.95 13.35 -4.99
C ALA A 237 -9.42 13.54 -4.59
N ASN A 238 -10.36 13.52 -5.56
CA ASN A 238 -11.79 13.68 -5.30
C ASN A 238 -12.58 12.36 -5.35
N LYS A 239 -12.28 11.50 -6.31
CA LYS A 239 -12.91 10.18 -6.52
C LYS A 239 -12.07 9.31 -7.46
N PHE A 240 -12.26 8.00 -7.41
CA PHE A 240 -11.71 7.10 -8.42
C PHE A 240 -12.63 5.89 -8.65
N LYS A 241 -12.53 5.25 -9.81
CA LYS A 241 -13.24 3.98 -10.08
C LYS A 241 -12.59 2.87 -9.26
N TYR A 242 -13.37 2.12 -8.49
CA TYR A 242 -12.85 1.07 -7.60
C TYR A 242 -12.00 0.01 -8.34
N GLN A 243 -12.35 -0.31 -9.58
CA GLN A 243 -11.55 -1.18 -10.45
C GLN A 243 -10.14 -0.64 -10.76
N ASN A 244 -9.95 0.69 -10.68
CA ASN A 244 -8.69 1.38 -10.90
C ASN A 244 -7.80 1.45 -9.64
N ASN A 245 -8.28 0.96 -8.50
CA ASN A 245 -7.55 0.98 -7.23
C ASN A 245 -6.13 0.36 -7.36
N ARG A 246 -5.99 -0.68 -8.20
CA ARG A 246 -4.71 -1.32 -8.53
C ARG A 246 -3.68 -0.40 -9.21
N PHE A 247 -4.12 0.74 -9.73
CA PHE A 247 -3.25 1.68 -10.46
C PHE A 247 -2.58 2.71 -9.54
N ALA A 248 -2.79 2.66 -8.23
CA ALA A 248 -2.13 3.57 -7.29
C ALA A 248 -0.60 3.61 -7.46
N SER A 249 0.03 2.47 -7.78
CA SER A 249 1.46 2.41 -8.06
C SER A 249 1.89 3.20 -9.32
N TRP A 250 0.96 3.61 -10.19
CA TRP A 250 1.21 4.45 -11.37
C TRP A 250 1.22 5.93 -11.03
N PHE A 251 0.44 6.32 -10.02
CA PHE A 251 0.39 7.69 -9.54
C PHE A 251 1.54 8.01 -8.60
N PHE A 252 2.06 7.02 -7.87
CA PHE A 252 3.05 7.27 -6.84
C PHE A 252 4.43 6.70 -7.21
N TYR A 253 5.42 7.56 -7.05
CA TYR A 253 6.84 7.24 -7.10
C TYR A 253 7.40 7.20 -5.69
N ARG A 254 8.24 6.23 -5.37
CA ARG A 254 8.89 6.13 -4.06
C ARG A 254 10.40 6.10 -4.23
N ASN A 255 11.09 6.95 -3.49
CA ASN A 255 12.54 6.89 -3.32
C ASN A 255 12.91 6.90 -1.82
N HIS A 256 14.21 7.01 -1.51
CA HIS A 256 14.72 7.10 -0.14
C HIS A 256 14.29 8.38 0.61
N LYS A 257 13.87 9.43 -0.11
CA LYS A 257 13.39 10.70 0.47
C LYS A 257 11.88 10.71 0.76
N GLY A 258 11.12 9.81 0.15
CA GLY A 258 9.67 9.75 0.36
C GLY A 258 8.86 9.37 -0.87
N TRP A 259 7.60 9.79 -0.87
CA TRP A 259 6.64 9.57 -1.94
C TRP A 259 6.53 10.82 -2.82
N GLY A 260 6.55 10.63 -4.14
CA GLY A 260 6.25 11.65 -5.12
C GLY A 260 5.00 11.29 -5.93
N ILE A 261 4.30 12.30 -6.44
CA ILE A 261 3.15 12.13 -7.33
C ILE A 261 3.65 12.26 -8.77
N ARG A 262 3.40 11.25 -9.56
CA ARG A 262 3.79 11.16 -10.97
C ARG A 262 2.75 11.87 -11.84
N LEU A 263 3.14 12.94 -12.51
CA LEU A 263 2.27 13.75 -13.36
C LEU A 263 2.29 13.32 -14.85
N TYR A 264 2.79 12.13 -15.16
CA TYR A 264 2.88 11.59 -16.51
C TYR A 264 2.70 10.07 -16.50
N LYS A 265 2.25 9.52 -17.66
CA LYS A 265 2.05 8.07 -17.85
C LYS A 265 1.16 7.41 -16.78
N ASN A 266 0.29 8.20 -16.15
CA ASN A 266 -0.77 7.70 -15.27
C ASN A 266 -2.13 7.81 -16.01
N PRO A 267 -3.22 7.19 -15.51
CA PRO A 267 -4.51 7.23 -16.19
C PRO A 267 -5.08 8.63 -16.43
N ASP A 268 -4.78 9.59 -15.56
CA ASP A 268 -5.31 10.96 -15.65
C ASP A 268 -4.38 11.89 -16.44
N SER A 269 -3.09 11.57 -16.51
CA SER A 269 -2.09 12.32 -17.29
C SER A 269 -1.17 11.36 -18.07
N PRO A 270 -1.62 10.81 -19.20
CA PRO A 270 -0.87 9.80 -19.95
C PRO A 270 0.33 10.38 -20.72
N ASN A 271 0.36 11.67 -20.97
CA ASN A 271 1.32 12.29 -21.86
C ASN A 271 2.57 12.80 -21.15
N LEU A 272 3.70 12.69 -21.85
CA LEU A 272 4.95 13.35 -21.50
C LEU A 272 4.90 14.80 -21.99
N VAL A 273 5.61 15.69 -21.31
CA VAL A 273 5.77 17.07 -21.75
C VAL A 273 6.74 17.11 -22.93
N SER A 274 6.35 17.76 -24.01
CA SER A 274 7.24 18.04 -25.14
C SER A 274 8.25 19.13 -24.77
N PRO A 275 9.47 19.12 -25.32
CA PRO A 275 10.48 20.13 -25.02
C PRO A 275 10.00 21.53 -25.44
N PHE A 276 10.32 22.52 -24.62
CA PHE A 276 10.07 23.93 -24.85
C PHE A 276 11.03 24.75 -24.01
N CYS A 277 11.25 26.01 -24.34
CA CYS A 277 11.88 26.99 -23.45
C CYS A 277 10.79 27.85 -22.81
N GLY A 278 10.90 28.07 -21.50
CA GLY A 278 9.92 28.88 -20.80
C GLY A 278 9.66 28.43 -19.36
N ASN A 279 8.68 29.06 -18.75
CA ASN A 279 8.30 28.80 -17.38
C ASN A 279 7.44 27.53 -17.24
N VAL A 280 7.69 26.78 -16.18
CA VAL A 280 6.84 25.69 -15.67
C VAL A 280 6.39 26.06 -14.28
N SER A 281 5.08 26.10 -14.06
CA SER A 281 4.46 26.32 -12.77
C SER A 281 3.67 25.09 -12.38
N ILE A 282 3.83 24.67 -11.13
CA ILE A 282 3.10 23.56 -10.52
C ILE A 282 2.39 24.12 -9.30
N SER A 283 1.06 24.11 -9.34
CA SER A 283 0.22 24.55 -8.23
C SER A 283 -0.36 23.35 -7.51
N ALA A 284 -0.14 23.22 -6.22
CA ALA A 284 -0.77 22.25 -5.36
C ALA A 284 -1.81 22.91 -4.48
N SER A 285 -3.00 22.34 -4.38
CA SER A 285 -4.06 22.84 -3.48
C SER A 285 -4.61 21.73 -2.61
N ASP A 286 -5.08 22.11 -1.41
CA ASP A 286 -5.89 21.27 -0.55
C ASP A 286 -7.39 21.36 -0.89
N PHE A 287 -8.22 20.67 -0.11
CA PHE A 287 -9.68 20.68 -0.29
C PHE A 287 -10.35 21.99 0.16
N ALA A 288 -9.70 22.80 1.01
CA ALA A 288 -10.18 24.10 1.51
C ALA A 288 -9.85 25.24 0.55
N GLY A 289 -8.95 24.99 -0.43
CA GLY A 289 -8.53 25.96 -1.43
C GLY A 289 -7.23 26.69 -1.08
N ASN A 290 -6.51 26.29 -0.01
CA ASN A 290 -5.18 26.81 0.25
C ASN A 290 -4.22 26.27 -0.82
N THR A 291 -3.33 27.11 -1.35
CA THR A 291 -2.46 26.79 -2.48
C THR A 291 -0.99 27.06 -2.18
N ASN A 292 -0.13 26.30 -2.84
CA ASN A 292 1.30 26.53 -2.87
C ASN A 292 1.83 26.27 -4.28
N ASP A 293 2.68 27.18 -4.77
CA ASP A 293 3.19 27.16 -6.12
C ASP A 293 4.69 26.88 -6.15
N PHE A 294 5.10 26.15 -7.19
CA PHE A 294 6.49 25.81 -7.45
C PHE A 294 6.80 26.16 -8.90
N HIS A 295 7.89 26.89 -9.13
CA HIS A 295 8.29 27.36 -10.44
C HIS A 295 9.68 26.87 -10.81
N PHE A 296 9.90 26.62 -12.08
CA PHE A 296 11.24 26.43 -12.65
C PHE A 296 11.25 26.84 -14.12
N PHE A 297 12.45 27.12 -14.65
CA PHE A 297 12.61 27.56 -16.02
C PHE A 297 13.30 26.50 -16.86
N VAL A 298 12.71 26.18 -17.99
CA VAL A 298 13.35 25.36 -19.02
C VAL A 298 14.08 26.26 -20.00
N ILE A 299 15.40 26.04 -20.12
CA ILE A 299 16.30 26.83 -20.98
C ILE A 299 17.01 25.93 -22.01
N GLU A 300 17.50 26.51 -23.11
CA GLU A 300 18.16 25.76 -24.18
C GLU A 300 19.47 25.09 -23.73
N SER A 301 20.26 25.81 -22.95
CA SER A 301 21.53 25.30 -22.47
C SER A 301 21.89 25.90 -21.10
N CYS A 302 22.40 25.06 -20.20
CA CYS A 302 23.04 25.49 -18.98
C CYS A 302 24.29 24.66 -18.68
N LYS A 303 25.31 25.28 -18.10
CA LYS A 303 26.45 24.57 -17.52
C LYS A 303 26.02 24.11 -16.12
N ASN A 304 25.73 22.83 -15.95
CA ASN A 304 25.38 22.27 -14.65
C ASN A 304 26.46 21.33 -14.16
N ASN A 305 26.79 21.42 -12.90
CA ASN A 305 27.62 20.43 -12.23
C ASN A 305 26.86 19.09 -12.19
N ILE A 306 27.48 18.05 -12.71
CA ILE A 306 26.89 16.73 -12.83
C ILE A 306 27.28 15.93 -11.58
N ASN A 307 26.32 15.78 -10.65
CA ASN A 307 26.47 14.85 -9.53
C ASN A 307 25.85 13.50 -9.89
N LEU A 308 26.68 12.48 -10.00
CA LEU A 308 26.26 11.10 -10.16
C LEU A 308 26.32 10.37 -8.80
N PRO A 309 25.47 9.35 -8.57
CA PRO A 309 25.58 8.51 -7.38
C PRO A 309 26.92 7.75 -7.34
N ASP A 310 27.46 7.54 -6.15
CA ASP A 310 28.70 6.77 -5.95
C ASP A 310 28.47 5.24 -5.97
N SER A 311 27.28 4.79 -6.28
CA SER A 311 26.92 3.38 -6.34
C SER A 311 26.10 3.05 -7.59
N ASP A 312 26.11 1.78 -7.96
CA ASP A 312 25.33 1.26 -9.09
C ASP A 312 23.84 1.45 -8.89
N MET A 313 23.16 2.00 -9.90
CA MET A 313 21.74 2.29 -9.89
C MET A 313 21.05 1.88 -11.19
N ILE A 314 19.75 1.61 -11.09
CA ILE A 314 18.86 1.52 -12.24
C ILE A 314 17.90 2.71 -12.16
N PHE A 315 17.97 3.61 -13.14
CA PHE A 315 17.10 4.77 -13.18
C PHE A 315 15.68 4.44 -13.68
N THR A 316 14.72 5.30 -13.39
CA THR A 316 13.30 5.14 -13.75
C THR A 316 13.06 4.98 -15.24
N ASN A 317 13.91 5.54 -16.10
CA ASN A 317 13.86 5.41 -17.55
C ASN A 317 14.60 4.17 -18.08
N GLY A 318 15.03 3.27 -17.19
CA GLY A 318 15.68 2.01 -17.55
C GLY A 318 17.18 2.14 -17.87
N ILE A 319 17.80 3.28 -17.63
CA ILE A 319 19.25 3.44 -17.77
C ILE A 319 19.94 2.78 -16.58
N ILE A 320 20.98 2.02 -16.86
CA ILE A 320 21.84 1.39 -15.87
C ILE A 320 23.06 2.28 -15.65
N HIS A 321 23.27 2.70 -14.41
CA HIS A 321 24.45 3.41 -13.97
C HIS A 321 25.36 2.44 -13.22
N ILE A 322 26.60 2.32 -13.68
CA ILE A 322 27.64 1.48 -13.08
C ILE A 322 28.82 2.34 -12.70
N THR A 323 29.36 2.10 -11.52
CA THR A 323 30.61 2.71 -11.05
C THR A 323 31.75 1.74 -11.20
N GLY A 324 32.93 2.22 -11.55
CA GLY A 324 34.11 1.39 -11.72
C GLY A 324 35.40 2.14 -11.41
N LYS A 325 36.42 1.41 -10.90
CA LYS A 325 37.78 1.94 -10.65
C LYS A 325 38.62 2.04 -11.92
N TYR A 326 38.16 1.42 -13.01
CA TYR A 326 38.93 1.31 -14.26
C TYR A 326 38.21 2.04 -15.40
N ARG A 327 39.01 2.58 -16.33
CA ARG A 327 38.51 3.29 -17.51
C ARG A 327 37.69 2.41 -18.48
N GLN A 328 37.90 1.11 -18.46
CA GLN A 328 37.21 0.16 -19.32
C GLN A 328 36.24 -0.71 -18.52
N LEU A 329 35.05 -0.90 -19.06
CA LEU A 329 34.00 -1.72 -18.51
C LEU A 329 33.72 -2.92 -19.42
N ASN A 330 33.87 -4.13 -18.90
CA ASN A 330 33.49 -5.34 -19.62
C ASN A 330 31.97 -5.54 -19.54
N PHE A 331 31.27 -5.39 -20.66
CA PHE A 331 29.83 -5.56 -20.74
C PHE A 331 29.39 -6.12 -22.09
N SER A 332 28.19 -6.70 -22.11
CA SER A 332 27.56 -7.16 -23.34
C SER A 332 26.06 -6.85 -23.31
N GLY A 333 25.42 -6.68 -24.47
CA GLY A 333 24.01 -6.44 -24.60
C GLY A 333 23.54 -5.03 -24.22
N ALA A 334 24.44 -4.05 -24.18
CA ALA A 334 24.13 -2.64 -23.97
C ALA A 334 25.08 -1.73 -24.76
N ASN A 335 24.65 -0.48 -24.96
CA ASN A 335 25.51 0.60 -25.43
C ASN A 335 25.90 1.52 -24.28
N ILE A 336 27.16 2.00 -24.28
CA ILE A 336 27.57 3.13 -23.45
C ILE A 336 26.94 4.40 -24.05
N ILE A 337 26.07 5.04 -23.28
CA ILE A 337 25.50 6.34 -23.66
C ILE A 337 26.50 7.44 -23.31
N LYS A 338 27.11 7.35 -22.14
CA LYS A 338 28.11 8.30 -21.64
C LYS A 338 29.02 7.66 -20.61
N SER A 339 30.28 8.02 -20.60
CA SER A 339 31.22 7.76 -19.51
C SER A 339 31.72 9.08 -18.93
N ILE A 340 31.82 9.14 -17.61
CA ILE A 340 32.24 10.34 -16.88
C ILE A 340 33.26 9.88 -15.82
N HIS A 341 34.34 10.63 -15.68
CA HIS A 341 35.32 10.44 -14.61
C HIS A 341 35.14 11.55 -13.58
N SER A 342 34.94 11.18 -12.34
CA SER A 342 34.80 12.09 -11.20
C SER A 342 35.65 11.56 -10.06
N GLU A 343 36.55 12.40 -9.55
CA GLU A 343 37.50 12.03 -8.52
C GLU A 343 38.32 10.78 -8.90
N ASN A 344 38.13 9.64 -8.29
CA ASN A 344 38.81 8.38 -8.62
C ASN A 344 37.82 7.30 -9.14
N ILE A 345 36.64 7.69 -9.56
CA ILE A 345 35.57 6.78 -9.99
C ILE A 345 35.17 7.09 -11.43
N TYR A 346 35.09 6.05 -12.25
CA TYR A 346 34.47 6.11 -13.57
C TYR A 346 32.99 5.76 -13.46
N HIS A 347 32.15 6.58 -14.06
CA HIS A 347 30.71 6.39 -14.13
C HIS A 347 30.30 6.05 -15.57
N PHE A 348 29.61 4.94 -15.74
CA PHE A 348 29.14 4.49 -17.04
C PHE A 348 27.61 4.49 -17.05
N LEU A 349 27.03 5.19 -18.02
CA LEU A 349 25.59 5.16 -18.29
C LEU A 349 25.33 4.24 -19.47
N LEU A 350 24.60 3.16 -19.25
CA LEU A 350 24.33 2.10 -20.22
C LEU A 350 22.86 2.07 -20.61
N SER A 351 22.59 1.92 -21.90
CA SER A 351 21.26 1.59 -22.43
C SER A 351 21.23 0.13 -22.84
N PRO A 352 20.38 -0.71 -22.21
CA PRO A 352 20.21 -2.10 -22.62
C PRO A 352 19.67 -2.21 -24.05
N LEU A 353 20.37 -2.96 -24.91
CA LEU A 353 19.97 -3.24 -26.29
C LEU A 353 19.25 -4.57 -26.41
N SER A 354 19.65 -5.55 -25.61
CA SER A 354 19.10 -6.90 -25.62
C SER A 354 18.23 -7.18 -24.40
N ASP A 355 17.56 -8.33 -24.39
CA ASP A 355 16.76 -8.78 -23.24
C ASP A 355 17.62 -9.14 -22.02
N THR A 356 18.93 -9.29 -22.23
CA THR A 356 19.93 -9.55 -21.18
C THR A 356 21.15 -8.67 -21.40
N THR A 357 21.56 -7.95 -20.37
CA THR A 357 22.79 -7.14 -20.32
C THR A 357 23.67 -7.69 -19.22
N CYS A 358 24.92 -8.02 -19.53
CA CYS A 358 25.90 -8.45 -18.56
C CYS A 358 26.93 -7.34 -18.34
N VAL A 359 27.26 -7.07 -17.08
CA VAL A 359 28.25 -6.09 -16.68
C VAL A 359 29.11 -6.73 -15.61
N GLY A 360 30.34 -7.13 -15.95
CA GLY A 360 31.17 -7.93 -15.07
C GLY A 360 30.47 -9.23 -14.65
N LYS A 361 30.24 -9.39 -13.35
CA LYS A 361 29.51 -10.55 -12.78
C LYS A 361 27.99 -10.34 -12.68
N ASP A 362 27.53 -9.13 -12.91
CA ASP A 362 26.12 -8.75 -12.76
C ASP A 362 25.35 -8.95 -14.06
N THR A 363 24.09 -9.35 -13.92
CA THR A 363 23.20 -9.58 -15.04
C THR A 363 21.91 -8.78 -14.86
N PHE A 364 21.60 -7.99 -15.87
CA PHE A 364 20.39 -7.17 -15.93
C PHE A 364 19.47 -7.73 -17.00
N TYR A 365 18.18 -7.82 -16.68
CA TYR A 365 17.16 -8.35 -17.56
C TYR A 365 16.17 -7.26 -17.93
N ARG A 366 15.88 -7.14 -19.22
CA ARG A 366 14.85 -6.25 -19.75
C ARG A 366 13.51 -6.97 -19.76
N LEU A 367 12.65 -6.61 -18.82
CA LEU A 367 11.29 -7.14 -18.74
C LEU A 367 10.35 -6.30 -19.60
N THR A 368 9.55 -6.95 -20.42
CA THR A 368 8.59 -6.32 -21.32
C THR A 368 7.18 -6.89 -21.08
N ARG A 369 6.21 -6.51 -21.91
CA ARG A 369 4.86 -7.11 -21.88
C ARG A 369 4.82 -8.59 -22.23
N LYS A 370 5.91 -9.15 -22.76
CA LYS A 370 6.05 -10.57 -23.09
C LYS A 370 6.13 -11.41 -21.82
N LYS A 371 5.86 -12.72 -21.95
CA LYS A 371 6.13 -13.68 -20.89
C LYS A 371 7.63 -13.75 -20.65
N PHE A 372 8.03 -13.67 -19.38
CA PHE A 372 9.43 -13.81 -18.97
C PHE A 372 9.59 -15.04 -18.08
N LEU A 373 10.64 -15.80 -18.30
CA LEU A 373 11.02 -16.96 -17.50
C LEU A 373 12.53 -17.09 -17.48
N ILE A 374 13.12 -17.15 -16.29
CA ILE A 374 14.55 -17.39 -16.11
C ILE A 374 14.82 -18.28 -14.90
N LYS A 375 15.92 -19.02 -14.96
CA LYS A 375 16.45 -19.77 -13.83
C LYS A 375 17.73 -19.11 -13.31
N LYS A 376 17.84 -18.92 -11.99
CA LYS A 376 19.03 -18.41 -11.32
C LYS A 376 19.29 -19.28 -10.08
N GLY A 377 20.30 -20.14 -10.16
CA GLY A 377 20.52 -21.16 -9.13
C GLY A 377 19.31 -22.06 -8.93
N LYS A 378 18.86 -22.18 -7.68
CA LYS A 378 17.66 -22.97 -7.32
C LYS A 378 16.33 -22.25 -7.61
N TYR A 379 16.36 -21.01 -8.07
CA TYR A 379 15.15 -20.21 -8.27
C TYR A 379 14.73 -20.16 -9.73
N THR A 380 13.42 -20.29 -9.98
CA THR A 380 12.81 -19.90 -11.25
C THR A 380 12.01 -18.63 -11.04
N ILE A 381 12.31 -17.62 -11.82
CA ILE A 381 11.68 -16.30 -11.81
C ILE A 381 10.81 -16.19 -13.05
N SER A 382 9.54 -15.88 -12.88
CA SER A 382 8.58 -15.78 -13.97
C SER A 382 7.68 -14.56 -13.87
N LEU A 383 7.34 -13.98 -15.04
CA LEU A 383 6.38 -12.92 -15.20
C LEU A 383 5.38 -13.28 -16.29
N GLY A 384 4.10 -13.15 -16.02
CA GLY A 384 3.02 -13.43 -16.99
C GLY A 384 2.98 -12.38 -18.12
N ARG A 385 2.27 -12.70 -19.22
CA ARG A 385 1.98 -11.71 -20.27
C ARG A 385 1.18 -10.54 -19.71
N ASN A 386 1.40 -9.34 -20.25
CA ASN A 386 0.70 -8.11 -19.87
C ASN A 386 0.75 -7.83 -18.34
N SER A 387 1.88 -8.13 -17.70
CA SER A 387 2.11 -7.82 -16.29
C SER A 387 2.78 -6.47 -16.08
N LEU A 388 3.20 -5.82 -17.15
CA LEU A 388 3.85 -4.51 -17.18
C LEU A 388 3.18 -3.66 -18.25
N ARG A 389 3.05 -2.36 -18.01
CA ARG A 389 2.70 -1.39 -19.04
C ARG A 389 3.92 -0.89 -19.79
N GLU A 390 5.03 -0.82 -19.11
CA GLU A 390 6.31 -0.33 -19.59
C GLU A 390 7.41 -1.36 -19.39
N GLN A 391 8.53 -1.12 -20.04
CA GLN A 391 9.74 -1.87 -19.84
C GLN A 391 10.30 -1.64 -18.42
N VAL A 392 10.74 -2.71 -17.79
CA VAL A 392 11.42 -2.70 -16.48
C VAL A 392 12.77 -3.34 -16.63
N ILE A 393 13.80 -2.73 -16.08
CA ILE A 393 15.12 -3.36 -15.94
C ILE A 393 15.18 -4.01 -14.57
N MET A 394 15.55 -5.29 -14.55
CA MET A 394 15.70 -6.10 -13.34
C MET A 394 17.13 -6.59 -13.21
N HIS A 395 17.76 -6.31 -12.10
CA HIS A 395 19.03 -6.91 -11.69
C HIS A 395 18.78 -8.11 -10.79
N LEU A 396 19.45 -9.23 -11.09
CA LEU A 396 19.42 -10.47 -10.30
C LEU A 396 20.81 -10.89 -9.92
N SER A 397 21.08 -11.05 -8.64
CA SER A 397 22.29 -11.69 -8.15
C SER A 397 22.01 -12.73 -7.07
N LEU A 398 22.88 -13.72 -6.94
CA LEU A 398 22.86 -14.73 -5.89
C LEU A 398 24.00 -14.43 -4.93
N LYS A 399 23.70 -14.38 -3.64
CA LYS A 399 24.68 -14.29 -2.56
C LYS A 399 24.24 -15.21 -1.43
N ASP A 400 25.09 -16.14 -1.02
CA ASP A 400 24.85 -17.06 0.09
C ASP A 400 23.46 -17.72 0.04
N ASP A 401 23.12 -18.31 -1.12
CA ASP A 401 21.80 -18.91 -1.39
C ASP A 401 20.59 -17.94 -1.37
N SER A 402 20.81 -16.66 -1.12
CA SER A 402 19.78 -15.62 -1.18
C SER A 402 19.73 -14.98 -2.56
N LEU A 403 18.52 -14.72 -3.06
CA LEU A 403 18.27 -14.05 -4.32
C LEU A 403 18.06 -12.56 -4.10
N LEU A 404 19.03 -11.73 -4.48
CA LEU A 404 18.87 -10.28 -4.52
C LEU A 404 18.17 -9.89 -5.81
N ILE A 405 17.11 -9.11 -5.67
CA ILE A 405 16.27 -8.63 -6.77
C ILE A 405 16.15 -7.11 -6.64
N LYS A 406 16.63 -6.38 -7.65
CA LYS A 406 16.44 -4.93 -7.76
C LYS A 406 15.73 -4.61 -9.07
N PHE A 407 14.86 -3.61 -9.08
CA PHE A 407 14.14 -3.14 -10.26
C PHE A 407 14.38 -1.65 -10.48
N SER A 408 14.30 -1.22 -11.76
CA SER A 408 13.92 0.16 -12.06
C SER A 408 12.52 0.42 -11.50
N ASP A 409 12.28 1.63 -11.00
CA ASP A 409 11.05 1.98 -10.30
C ASP A 409 9.87 2.14 -11.27
N THR A 410 9.37 1.00 -11.74
CA THR A 410 8.20 0.89 -12.61
C THR A 410 7.22 -0.08 -11.99
N PRO A 411 5.94 0.28 -11.84
CA PRO A 411 4.95 -0.54 -11.16
C PRO A 411 4.60 -1.80 -11.95
N PHE A 412 4.48 -2.91 -11.24
CA PHE A 412 3.99 -4.17 -11.76
C PHE A 412 2.46 -4.25 -11.64
N GLU A 413 1.74 -4.48 -12.74
CA GLU A 413 0.31 -4.81 -12.70
C GLU A 413 0.07 -6.18 -12.05
N LYS A 414 0.88 -7.16 -12.42
CA LYS A 414 0.90 -8.49 -11.78
C LYS A 414 2.26 -8.73 -11.15
N PRO A 415 2.33 -9.41 -10.00
CA PRO A 415 3.59 -9.65 -9.31
C PRO A 415 4.51 -10.57 -10.12
N LEU A 416 5.82 -10.37 -9.96
CA LEU A 416 6.83 -11.34 -10.32
C LEU A 416 6.65 -12.57 -9.42
N VAL A 417 6.68 -13.75 -10.00
CA VAL A 417 6.53 -15.02 -9.26
C VAL A 417 7.87 -15.74 -9.22
N ILE A 418 8.29 -16.10 -8.03
CA ILE A 418 9.52 -16.83 -7.78
C ILE A 418 9.17 -18.18 -7.17
N THR A 419 9.74 -19.24 -7.76
CA THR A 419 9.61 -20.61 -7.25
C THR A 419 10.99 -21.19 -6.97
N ASN A 420 11.08 -22.08 -5.98
CA ASN A 420 12.27 -22.87 -5.73
C ASN A 420 12.19 -24.18 -6.54
N ASN A 421 13.12 -24.39 -7.45
CA ASN A 421 13.17 -25.59 -8.31
C ASN A 421 13.51 -26.88 -7.52
N LYS A 422 14.19 -26.69 -6.38
CA LYS A 422 14.57 -27.77 -5.46
C LYS A 422 13.71 -27.74 -4.19
N TYR A 423 12.41 -27.34 -4.33
CA TYR A 423 11.49 -27.23 -3.20
C TYR A 423 11.46 -28.52 -2.38
N ARG A 424 11.74 -28.40 -1.10
CA ARG A 424 11.56 -29.47 -0.11
C ARG A 424 10.25 -29.23 0.65
N LYS A 425 9.59 -30.30 1.06
CA LYS A 425 8.42 -30.21 1.93
C LYS A 425 8.79 -29.40 3.17
N LYS A 426 7.92 -28.44 3.54
CA LYS A 426 8.12 -27.50 4.66
C LYS A 426 9.13 -26.36 4.46
N GLU A 427 9.58 -26.08 3.24
CA GLU A 427 10.31 -24.86 2.95
C GLU A 427 9.38 -23.64 2.81
N ILE A 428 9.87 -22.49 3.29
CA ILE A 428 9.21 -21.20 3.14
C ILE A 428 10.15 -20.17 2.51
N PHE A 429 9.57 -19.26 1.74
CA PHE A 429 10.25 -18.03 1.33
C PHE A 429 10.10 -16.96 2.40
N TYR A 430 11.17 -16.24 2.69
CA TYR A 430 11.16 -15.09 3.57
C TYR A 430 12.03 -13.95 3.02
N ASN A 431 11.72 -12.71 3.42
CA ASN A 431 12.58 -11.57 3.13
C ASN A 431 13.76 -11.59 4.11
N ALA A 432 14.97 -11.74 3.58
CA ALA A 432 16.17 -11.89 4.41
C ALA A 432 16.52 -10.64 5.25
N LEU A 433 16.00 -9.45 4.88
CA LEU A 433 16.27 -8.21 5.62
C LEU A 433 15.47 -8.09 6.92
N ASN A 434 14.24 -8.63 6.97
CA ASN A 434 13.33 -8.43 8.10
C ASN A 434 12.62 -9.71 8.56
N GLY A 435 12.99 -10.86 8.03
CA GLY A 435 12.41 -12.16 8.38
C GLY A 435 10.96 -12.37 7.94
N ALA A 436 10.36 -11.43 7.19
CA ALA A 436 8.95 -11.51 6.83
C ALA A 436 8.66 -12.71 5.93
N TYR A 437 7.65 -13.50 6.31
CA TYR A 437 7.14 -14.61 5.51
C TYR A 437 6.59 -14.14 4.15
N MET A 438 7.06 -14.76 3.06
CA MET A 438 6.73 -14.38 1.68
C MET A 438 5.93 -15.45 0.92
N GLY A 439 5.87 -16.67 1.41
CA GLY A 439 5.13 -17.77 0.79
C GLY A 439 5.78 -19.13 1.01
N THR A 440 5.08 -20.21 0.65
CA THR A 440 5.60 -21.58 0.74
C THR A 440 6.24 -22.03 -0.59
N ARG A 441 5.46 -22.49 -1.54
CA ARG A 441 5.95 -22.98 -2.85
C ARG A 441 6.35 -21.86 -3.80
N LYS A 442 5.83 -20.66 -3.61
CA LYS A 442 6.08 -19.49 -4.45
C LYS A 442 6.01 -18.19 -3.63
N ALA A 443 6.91 -17.27 -3.94
CA ALA A 443 6.84 -15.88 -3.50
C ALA A 443 6.30 -15.01 -4.63
N LYS A 444 5.50 -14.01 -4.28
CA LYS A 444 4.99 -12.99 -5.21
C LYS A 444 5.54 -11.64 -4.80
N ILE A 445 6.32 -11.01 -5.65
CA ILE A 445 7.01 -9.75 -5.34
C ILE A 445 6.66 -8.66 -6.35
N ARG A 446 6.65 -7.41 -5.87
CA ARG A 446 6.47 -6.20 -6.69
C ARG A 446 7.56 -5.16 -6.45
N ASN A 447 8.38 -5.34 -5.43
CA ASN A 447 9.43 -4.40 -5.03
C ASN A 447 10.77 -5.11 -4.93
N SER A 448 11.84 -4.34 -5.00
CA SER A 448 13.20 -4.85 -4.76
C SER A 448 13.32 -5.47 -3.38
N MET A 449 13.99 -6.61 -3.28
CA MET A 449 14.18 -7.34 -2.01
C MET A 449 15.30 -8.36 -2.06
N ILE A 450 15.67 -8.87 -0.90
CA ILE A 450 16.50 -10.07 -0.75
C ILE A 450 15.60 -11.21 -0.31
N LEU A 451 15.50 -12.25 -1.13
CA LEU A 451 14.64 -13.41 -0.90
C LEU A 451 15.49 -14.62 -0.54
N SER A 452 15.17 -15.28 0.55
CA SER A 452 15.80 -16.52 0.99
C SER A 452 14.80 -17.61 1.30
N VAL A 453 15.29 -18.83 1.51
CA VAL A 453 14.48 -20.01 1.82
C VAL A 453 14.99 -20.66 3.09
N LYS A 454 14.08 -21.03 4.00
CA LYS A 454 14.38 -21.82 5.20
C LYS A 454 13.35 -22.92 5.40
N LEU A 455 13.70 -23.92 6.22
CA LEU A 455 12.76 -24.95 6.67
C LEU A 455 11.94 -24.43 7.85
N ASP A 456 10.66 -24.76 7.87
CA ASP A 456 9.76 -24.57 8.99
C ASP A 456 9.18 -25.94 9.38
N THR A 457 9.70 -26.49 10.42
CA THR A 457 9.31 -27.82 10.96
C THR A 457 8.69 -27.75 12.33
N LEU A 458 8.68 -26.56 12.94
CA LEU A 458 8.18 -26.35 14.29
C LEU A 458 6.68 -26.06 14.26
N PRO A 459 5.91 -26.63 15.19
CA PRO A 459 4.50 -26.27 15.34
C PRO A 459 4.36 -24.90 16.00
N PRO A 460 3.17 -24.27 15.91
CA PRO A 460 2.85 -23.09 16.71
C PRO A 460 3.11 -23.32 18.20
N GLU A 461 3.54 -22.31 18.92
CA GLU A 461 3.88 -22.35 20.34
C GLU A 461 2.91 -21.52 21.18
N VAL A 462 2.50 -22.06 22.34
CA VAL A 462 1.65 -21.36 23.32
C VAL A 462 2.51 -20.72 24.40
N PHE A 463 2.44 -19.40 24.49
CA PHE A 463 3.20 -18.61 25.47
C PHE A 463 2.43 -18.37 26.79
N SER A 464 1.11 -18.20 26.69
CA SER A 464 0.29 -17.99 27.88
C SER A 464 -1.17 -18.39 27.66
N VAL A 465 -1.83 -18.84 28.73
CA VAL A 465 -3.26 -19.13 28.75
C VAL A 465 -3.86 -18.59 30.04
N LYS A 466 -4.88 -17.71 29.92
CA LYS A 466 -5.61 -17.12 31.04
C LYS A 466 -7.11 -17.33 30.85
N LYS A 467 -7.82 -17.77 31.90
CA LYS A 467 -9.27 -17.90 31.92
C LYS A 467 -9.85 -16.73 32.74
N GLU A 468 -10.82 -16.04 32.17
CA GLU A 468 -11.60 -14.98 32.83
C GLU A 468 -13.07 -15.26 32.59
N ARG A 469 -13.78 -15.74 33.63
CA ARG A 469 -15.18 -16.18 33.53
C ARG A 469 -15.40 -17.15 32.35
N ASP A 470 -16.22 -16.76 31.37
CA ASP A 470 -16.59 -17.56 30.20
C ASP A 470 -15.68 -17.32 28.97
N THR A 471 -14.50 -16.73 29.22
CA THR A 471 -13.54 -16.37 28.18
C THR A 471 -12.16 -16.95 28.51
N ILE A 472 -11.49 -17.50 27.50
CA ILE A 472 -10.10 -17.98 27.61
C ILE A 472 -9.24 -17.19 26.62
N PHE A 473 -8.19 -16.56 27.09
CA PHE A 473 -7.20 -15.83 26.30
C PHE A 473 -5.98 -16.72 26.14
N VAL A 474 -5.51 -16.86 24.91
CA VAL A 474 -4.32 -17.65 24.59
C VAL A 474 -3.38 -16.81 23.74
N SER A 475 -2.15 -16.62 24.24
CA SER A 475 -1.05 -16.12 23.43
C SER A 475 -0.40 -17.31 22.73
N VAL A 476 -0.55 -17.37 21.41
CA VAL A 476 0.02 -18.41 20.56
C VAL A 476 0.56 -17.80 19.29
N LYS A 477 1.71 -18.24 18.84
CA LYS A 477 2.38 -17.71 17.66
C LYS A 477 3.13 -18.84 16.97
N ASP A 478 3.20 -18.75 15.66
CA ASP A 478 4.17 -19.47 14.86
C ASP A 478 5.35 -18.54 14.57
N ILE A 479 6.57 -19.03 14.81
CA ILE A 479 7.80 -18.21 14.73
C ILE A 479 8.22 -18.05 13.27
N ASP A 480 8.08 -19.08 12.48
CA ASP A 480 8.62 -19.16 11.12
C ASP A 480 7.59 -18.90 10.04
N SER A 481 6.33 -19.25 10.26
CA SER A 481 5.29 -19.09 9.26
C SER A 481 4.04 -18.38 9.80
N LYS A 482 2.89 -18.96 9.67
CA LYS A 482 1.61 -18.42 10.16
C LYS A 482 0.67 -19.55 10.59
N ILE A 483 -0.08 -19.32 11.64
CA ILE A 483 -1.17 -20.20 12.04
C ILE A 483 -2.27 -20.17 10.98
N ARG A 484 -2.73 -21.35 10.57
CA ARG A 484 -3.88 -21.51 9.68
C ARG A 484 -5.15 -21.31 10.50
N LEU A 485 -5.83 -20.18 10.32
CA LEU A 485 -6.97 -19.79 11.14
C LEU A 485 -8.10 -20.82 11.16
N ASN A 486 -8.37 -21.48 10.03
CA ASN A 486 -9.43 -22.50 9.91
C ASN A 486 -9.09 -23.81 10.64
N SER A 487 -7.83 -24.02 11.04
CA SER A 487 -7.42 -25.18 11.83
C SER A 487 -7.60 -24.99 13.33
N VAL A 488 -7.85 -23.73 13.77
CA VAL A 488 -7.93 -23.40 15.19
C VAL A 488 -9.27 -23.87 15.75
N SER A 489 -9.21 -24.80 16.70
CA SER A 489 -10.37 -25.26 17.45
C SER A 489 -10.03 -25.37 18.94
N ALA A 490 -10.97 -25.01 19.78
CA ALA A 490 -10.78 -25.10 21.23
C ALA A 490 -12.03 -25.64 21.90
N TYR A 491 -11.80 -26.34 23.01
CA TYR A 491 -12.81 -26.95 23.84
C TYR A 491 -12.50 -26.68 25.31
N TYR A 492 -13.54 -26.49 26.10
CA TYR A 492 -13.46 -26.52 27.57
C TYR A 492 -14.34 -27.63 28.08
N ASN A 493 -13.76 -28.68 28.63
CA ASN A 493 -14.38 -29.99 28.78
C ASN A 493 -14.98 -30.45 27.41
N SER A 494 -16.28 -30.65 27.32
CA SER A 494 -16.97 -31.01 26.06
C SER A 494 -17.56 -29.79 25.31
N ILE A 495 -17.42 -28.58 25.84
CA ILE A 495 -18.00 -27.37 25.26
C ILE A 495 -17.06 -26.82 24.20
N ARG A 496 -17.50 -26.78 22.96
CA ARG A 496 -16.78 -26.11 21.87
C ARG A 496 -16.82 -24.60 22.04
N LEU A 497 -15.67 -23.93 21.86
CA LEU A 497 -15.52 -22.49 22.00
C LEU A 497 -15.40 -21.82 20.62
N LEU A 498 -15.94 -20.62 20.51
CA LEU A 498 -15.71 -19.78 19.33
C LEU A 498 -14.36 -19.12 19.41
N SER A 499 -13.52 -19.35 18.39
CA SER A 499 -12.15 -18.80 18.28
C SER A 499 -12.17 -17.42 17.63
N ILE A 500 -11.74 -16.39 18.34
CA ILE A 500 -11.65 -15.00 17.87
C ILE A 500 -10.16 -14.62 17.80
N PRO A 501 -9.60 -14.34 16.62
CA PRO A 501 -8.21 -13.89 16.49
C PRO A 501 -7.96 -12.57 17.22
N THR A 502 -6.79 -12.44 17.84
CA THR A 502 -6.29 -11.24 18.51
C THR A 502 -4.87 -10.90 18.03
N LYS A 503 -4.31 -9.79 18.47
CA LYS A 503 -2.92 -9.40 18.14
C LYS A 503 -1.87 -10.41 18.58
N ARG A 504 -2.12 -11.14 19.68
CA ARG A 504 -1.14 -12.05 20.32
C ARG A 504 -1.54 -13.52 20.25
N GLY A 505 -2.62 -13.87 19.53
CA GLY A 505 -3.14 -15.23 19.46
C GLY A 505 -4.64 -15.26 19.33
N PHE A 506 -5.36 -15.84 20.29
CA PHE A 506 -6.80 -16.01 20.23
C PHE A 506 -7.49 -15.71 21.55
N LYS A 507 -8.73 -15.20 21.44
CA LYS A 507 -9.73 -15.18 22.49
C LYS A 507 -10.77 -16.26 22.18
N PHE A 508 -11.03 -17.14 23.11
CA PHE A 508 -12.04 -18.20 23.01
C PHE A 508 -13.23 -17.86 23.88
N ILE A 509 -14.42 -17.82 23.31
CA ILE A 509 -15.64 -17.51 24.05
C ILE A 509 -16.65 -18.64 23.94
N SER A 510 -17.48 -18.78 24.98
CA SER A 510 -18.58 -19.73 25.07
C SER A 510 -19.93 -19.01 25.00
N ASN A 511 -20.94 -19.66 24.44
CA ASN A 511 -22.34 -19.26 24.55
C ASN A 511 -23.04 -19.84 25.79
N LYS A 512 -22.31 -20.62 26.59
CA LYS A 512 -22.75 -21.21 27.85
C LYS A 512 -21.78 -20.79 28.95
N ARG A 513 -22.24 -20.77 30.22
CA ARG A 513 -21.37 -20.55 31.36
C ARG A 513 -20.36 -21.69 31.46
N LEU A 514 -19.07 -21.34 31.56
CA LEU A 514 -18.00 -22.33 31.75
C LEU A 514 -17.84 -22.66 33.23
N PRO A 515 -17.73 -23.97 33.59
CA PRO A 515 -17.39 -24.36 34.97
C PRO A 515 -16.07 -23.71 35.45
N GLU A 516 -15.93 -23.50 36.74
CA GLU A 516 -14.69 -22.95 37.32
C GLU A 516 -13.52 -23.90 37.06
N ASN A 517 -13.72 -25.18 37.30
CA ASN A 517 -12.76 -26.25 37.06
C ASN A 517 -13.01 -26.91 35.71
N GLY A 518 -11.97 -27.21 34.97
CA GLY A 518 -12.11 -27.91 33.70
C GLY A 518 -10.86 -27.95 32.85
N LEU A 519 -10.87 -28.86 31.89
CA LEU A 519 -9.81 -29.08 30.94
C LEU A 519 -10.00 -28.22 29.68
N PHE A 520 -9.09 -27.32 29.44
CA PHE A 520 -8.98 -26.58 28.17
C PHE A 520 -8.12 -27.36 27.18
N LEU A 521 -8.63 -27.53 25.98
CA LEU A 521 -7.96 -28.18 24.86
C LEU A 521 -7.90 -27.20 23.67
N LEU A 522 -6.70 -26.95 23.14
CA LEU A 522 -6.47 -26.18 21.93
C LEU A 522 -5.81 -27.04 20.87
N ARG A 523 -6.35 -27.01 19.66
CA ARG A 523 -5.74 -27.59 18.46
C ARG A 523 -5.56 -26.49 17.44
N CYS A 524 -4.39 -26.40 16.83
CA CYS A 524 -4.14 -25.57 15.66
C CYS A 524 -2.98 -26.11 14.83
N GLU A 525 -2.91 -25.67 13.60
CA GLU A 525 -1.84 -26.01 12.65
C GLU A 525 -1.31 -24.72 12.03
N ASP A 526 -0.05 -24.71 11.67
CA ASP A 526 0.50 -23.71 10.79
C ASP A 526 0.09 -23.96 9.33
N ILE A 527 0.56 -23.12 8.43
CA ILE A 527 0.29 -23.25 6.99
C ILE A 527 1.01 -24.44 6.34
N LEU A 528 1.99 -25.05 7.01
CA LEU A 528 2.75 -26.23 6.58
C LEU A 528 2.30 -27.53 7.24
N ASN A 529 1.18 -27.48 7.98
CA ASN A 529 0.58 -28.60 8.73
C ASN A 529 1.45 -29.11 9.89
N ASN A 530 2.30 -28.26 10.50
CA ASN A 530 2.87 -28.55 11.79
C ASN A 530 1.79 -28.37 12.85
N LYS A 531 1.53 -29.39 13.65
CA LYS A 531 0.34 -29.48 14.51
C LYS A 531 0.68 -29.18 15.95
N LEU A 532 -0.11 -28.30 16.57
CA LEU A 532 -0.14 -28.08 18.01
C LEU A 532 -1.36 -28.75 18.63
N LEU A 533 -1.13 -29.50 19.68
CA LEU A 533 -2.15 -29.97 20.62
C LEU A 533 -1.74 -29.51 22.04
N TYR A 534 -2.47 -28.54 22.58
CA TYR A 534 -2.18 -27.98 23.90
C TYR A 534 -3.31 -28.29 24.86
N LYS A 535 -2.98 -28.68 26.09
CA LYS A 535 -3.91 -29.01 27.19
C LYS A 535 -3.54 -28.21 28.43
N LYS A 536 -4.55 -27.67 29.11
CA LYS A 536 -4.38 -26.99 30.40
C LYS A 536 -5.56 -27.27 31.31
N GLN A 537 -5.28 -27.78 32.51
CA GLN A 537 -6.29 -27.94 33.57
C GLN A 537 -6.42 -26.61 34.29
N PHE A 538 -7.64 -26.17 34.50
CA PHE A 538 -7.98 -25.05 35.39
C PHE A 538 -8.59 -25.60 36.66
N TYR A 539 -8.14 -25.07 37.79
CA TYR A 539 -8.64 -25.33 39.14
C TYR A 539 -9.17 -24.01 39.71
N ARG A 540 -10.05 -24.13 40.70
CA ARG A 540 -10.60 -22.99 41.44
C ARG A 540 -9.49 -22.26 42.21
#